data_414e15829ecf7e32f95df2b1c45a4f46
#
_entry.id   414e15829ecf7e32f95df2b1c45a4f46
#
_cell.length_a   1.000
_cell.length_b   1.000
_cell.length_c   1.000
_cell.angle_alpha   90.00
_cell.angle_beta   90.00
_cell.angle_gamma   90.00
#
_symmetry.space_group_name_H-M   'P 1'
#
loop_
_entity.id
_entity.type
_entity.pdbx_description
1 polymer ?
#
loop_
_entity_poly.entity_id
_entity_poly.type
_entity_poly.pdbx_seq_one_letter_code
_entity_poly.pdbx_strand_id
1 'polypeptide(L)'
;FGAVESDDVVVNLGAFETFFPEKRLFFLEGIEVFTATPRAEGGDPTTLLNTRRIGGIGREPDTPDDVEFSDLERQKPVELIGALKTVGSIGGFRYGLLGASEDDAVYEAEGVRYSQFGTDYGVARLLYENKGKTGDYQALGFLSAVTRHAEQDTQAHGVDYHYLTAQGEW
;
A
#
# COMPACT_ATOMS: atom_id res chain seq x y z
N PHE A 1 4.56 -5.07 15.46
CA PHE A 1 3.72 -5.68 14.40
C PHE A 1 3.55 -4.74 13.20
N GLY A 2 3.25 -3.46 13.39
CA GLY A 2 3.01 -2.50 12.31
C GLY A 2 4.18 -1.59 11.97
N ALA A 3 5.20 -1.50 12.82
CA ALA A 3 6.32 -0.60 12.59
C ALA A 3 7.07 -0.94 11.29
N VAL A 4 7.32 0.07 10.48
CA VAL A 4 8.16 -0.02 9.29
C VAL A 4 9.61 0.05 9.75
N GLU A 5 10.43 -0.96 9.38
CA GLU A 5 11.87 -0.89 9.61
C GLU A 5 12.47 0.25 8.79
N SER A 6 13.50 0.91 9.34
CA SER A 6 14.23 1.93 8.59
C SER A 6 14.92 1.27 7.39
N ASP A 7 14.71 1.86 6.22
CA ASP A 7 15.40 1.47 5.00
C ASP A 7 16.74 2.21 4.88
N ASP A 8 17.61 1.72 4.00
CA ASP A 8 18.82 2.44 3.65
C ASP A 8 18.49 3.83 3.10
N VAL A 9 19.25 4.83 3.50
CA VAL A 9 19.03 6.21 3.04
C VAL A 9 19.31 6.27 1.54
N VAL A 10 18.26 6.39 0.75
CA VAL A 10 18.36 6.61 -0.70
C VAL A 10 18.03 8.07 -0.98
N VAL A 11 18.98 8.77 -1.59
CA VAL A 11 18.74 10.14 -2.05
C VAL A 11 17.84 10.09 -3.27
N ASN A 12 16.56 10.40 -3.11
CA ASN A 12 15.63 10.50 -4.22
C ASN A 12 15.69 11.91 -4.84
N LEU A 13 16.27 12.02 -6.02
CA LEU A 13 16.32 13.26 -6.81
C LEU A 13 15.15 13.35 -7.81
N GLY A 14 14.26 12.37 -7.83
CA GLY A 14 13.11 12.31 -8.74
C GLY A 14 11.85 12.91 -8.15
N ALA A 15 10.87 13.20 -9.02
CA ALA A 15 9.54 13.68 -8.63
C ALA A 15 8.61 12.56 -8.10
N PHE A 16 9.05 11.31 -8.15
CA PHE A 16 8.28 10.14 -7.74
C PHE A 16 8.79 9.59 -6.42
N GLU A 17 7.88 9.10 -5.59
CA GLU A 17 8.20 8.41 -4.35
C GLU A 17 9.06 7.17 -4.61
N THR A 18 10.12 6.98 -3.84
CA THR A 18 10.94 5.77 -3.93
C THR A 18 10.16 4.57 -3.43
N PHE A 19 10.03 3.54 -4.26
CA PHE A 19 9.36 2.31 -3.88
C PHE A 19 10.33 1.38 -3.14
N PHE A 20 10.01 1.08 -1.89
CA PHE A 20 10.71 0.07 -1.11
C PHE A 20 9.88 -1.22 -1.01
N PRO A 21 10.49 -2.40 -1.14
CA PRO A 21 9.77 -3.66 -1.00
C PRO A 21 9.24 -3.85 0.42
N GLU A 22 8.04 -4.41 0.55
CA GLU A 22 7.43 -4.75 1.84
C GLU A 22 8.25 -5.85 2.53
N LYS A 23 8.53 -5.70 3.82
CA LYS A 23 9.28 -6.66 4.65
C LYS A 23 8.45 -7.24 5.80
N ARG A 24 7.34 -6.61 6.16
CA ARG A 24 6.51 -7.05 7.29
C ARG A 24 5.67 -8.26 6.90
N LEU A 25 5.84 -9.36 7.64
CA LEU A 25 5.20 -10.65 7.34
C LEU A 25 3.68 -10.56 7.17
N PHE A 26 3.01 -9.75 7.98
CA PHE A 26 1.56 -9.56 7.86
C PHE A 26 1.16 -9.04 6.48
N PHE A 27 1.87 -8.09 5.92
CA PHE A 27 1.54 -7.52 4.62
C PHE A 27 2.05 -8.38 3.46
N LEU A 28 3.12 -9.16 3.66
CA LEU A 28 3.67 -10.06 2.65
C LEU A 28 2.80 -11.28 2.39
N GLU A 29 2.18 -11.85 3.42
CA GLU A 29 1.34 -13.03 3.26
C GLU A 29 0.16 -12.74 2.32
N GLY A 30 0.04 -13.47 1.20
CA GLY A 30 -1.04 -13.30 0.22
C GLY A 30 -0.98 -12.00 -0.59
N ILE A 31 0.15 -11.29 -0.60
CA ILE A 31 0.30 -10.00 -1.32
C ILE A 31 0.09 -10.17 -2.83
N GLU A 32 0.35 -11.36 -3.37
CA GLU A 32 0.14 -11.69 -4.78
C GLU A 32 -1.33 -11.52 -5.22
N VAL A 33 -2.28 -11.63 -4.31
CA VAL A 33 -3.70 -11.38 -4.61
C VAL A 33 -3.93 -9.92 -4.92
N PHE A 34 -3.24 -9.01 -4.24
CA PHE A 34 -3.39 -7.56 -4.40
C PHE A 34 -2.54 -6.96 -5.53
N THR A 35 -1.68 -7.76 -6.15
CA THR A 35 -0.87 -7.30 -7.27
C THR A 35 -1.72 -7.25 -8.54
N ALA A 36 -1.92 -6.07 -9.10
CA ALA A 36 -2.68 -5.83 -10.33
C ALA A 36 -1.82 -5.47 -11.54
N THR A 37 -0.53 -5.27 -11.33
CA THR A 37 0.38 -4.80 -12.38
C THR A 37 0.99 -5.95 -13.15
N PRO A 38 1.03 -5.91 -14.49
CA PRO A 38 1.87 -6.81 -15.28
C PRO A 38 3.33 -6.60 -14.88
N ARG A 39 4.13 -7.64 -14.94
CA ARG A 39 5.58 -7.54 -14.74
C ARG A 39 6.14 -6.62 -15.83
N ALA A 40 6.60 -5.44 -15.44
CA ALA A 40 7.32 -4.57 -16.34
C ALA A 40 8.76 -5.12 -16.49
N GLU A 41 9.21 -5.33 -17.72
CA GLU A 41 10.62 -5.58 -17.98
C GLU A 41 11.39 -4.28 -17.71
N GLY A 42 12.19 -4.28 -16.64
CA GLY A 42 13.21 -3.25 -16.40
C GLY A 42 12.76 -1.96 -15.71
N GLY A 43 11.68 -1.96 -14.91
CA GLY A 43 11.26 -0.79 -14.12
C GLY A 43 10.59 -1.17 -12.81
N ASP A 44 10.46 -0.20 -11.92
CA ASP A 44 9.67 -0.35 -10.70
C ASP A 44 8.18 -0.59 -11.06
N PRO A 45 7.51 -1.56 -10.45
CA PRO A 45 6.12 -1.83 -10.75
C PRO A 45 5.24 -0.64 -10.36
N THR A 46 4.39 -0.17 -11.26
CA THR A 46 3.34 0.78 -10.92
C THR A 46 2.28 0.03 -10.12
N THR A 47 2.21 0.24 -8.82
CA THR A 47 1.25 -0.42 -7.94
C THR A 47 0.16 0.55 -7.50
N LEU A 48 -1.09 0.08 -7.43
CA LEU A 48 -2.20 0.82 -6.83
C LEU A 48 -2.22 0.69 -5.30
N LEU A 49 -1.44 -0.21 -4.75
CA LEU A 49 -1.33 -0.47 -3.32
C LEU A 49 0.14 -0.45 -2.90
N ASN A 50 0.48 0.53 -2.06
CA ASN A 50 1.76 0.58 -1.37
C ASN A 50 1.53 0.34 0.13
N THR A 51 1.69 -0.90 0.56
CA THR A 51 1.46 -1.30 1.97
C THR A 51 2.45 -0.64 2.93
N ARG A 52 3.63 -0.22 2.47
CA ARG A 52 4.62 0.45 3.31
C ARG A 52 4.19 1.85 3.78
N ARG A 53 3.19 2.44 3.16
CA ARG A 53 2.55 3.66 3.68
C ARG A 53 1.80 3.42 4.98
N ILE A 54 1.25 2.22 5.16
CA ILE A 54 0.50 1.84 6.36
C ILE A 54 1.49 1.67 7.53
N GLY A 55 1.38 2.50 8.56
CA GLY A 55 2.34 2.56 9.67
C GLY A 55 3.72 3.07 9.24
N GLY A 56 3.80 3.81 8.14
CA GLY A 56 4.99 4.48 7.66
C GLY A 56 5.22 5.84 8.34
N ILE A 57 6.00 6.69 7.68
CA ILE A 57 6.23 8.06 8.15
C ILE A 57 4.91 8.83 8.06
N GLY A 58 4.49 9.43 9.16
CA GLY A 58 3.28 10.22 9.23
C GLY A 58 3.40 11.55 8.46
N ARG A 59 2.24 12.14 8.20
CA ARG A 59 2.16 13.49 7.65
C ARG A 59 2.48 14.50 8.75
N GLU A 60 3.28 15.51 8.45
CA GLU A 60 3.53 16.61 9.39
C GLU A 60 2.24 17.42 9.62
N PRO A 61 1.95 17.83 10.86
CA PRO A 61 0.82 18.70 11.15
C PRO A 61 1.03 20.10 10.56
N ASP A 62 -0.05 20.77 10.20
CA ASP A 62 -0.01 22.18 9.83
C ASP A 62 0.40 23.01 11.06
N THR A 63 1.52 23.69 10.96
CA THR A 63 2.09 24.53 12.01
C THR A 63 2.43 25.93 11.47
N PRO A 64 2.57 26.94 12.34
CA PRO A 64 3.14 28.23 11.95
C PRO A 64 4.53 28.07 11.30
N ASP A 65 4.87 28.97 10.38
CA ASP A 65 6.11 28.93 9.58
C ASP A 65 7.42 28.92 10.40
N ASP A 66 7.36 29.32 11.67
CA ASP A 66 8.49 29.38 12.61
C ASP A 66 8.70 28.08 13.40
N VAL A 67 7.83 27.06 13.22
CA VAL A 67 7.94 25.76 13.90
C VAL A 67 8.67 24.77 13.00
N GLU A 68 9.82 24.29 13.44
CA GLU A 68 10.59 23.26 12.75
C GLU A 68 10.66 21.97 13.59
N PHE A 69 10.32 20.85 12.99
CA PHE A 69 10.50 19.55 13.59
C PHE A 69 11.91 19.00 13.29
N SER A 70 12.50 18.33 14.28
CA SER A 70 13.76 17.64 14.05
C SER A 70 13.60 16.49 13.04
N ASP A 71 14.68 16.10 12.38
CA ASP A 71 14.66 14.94 11.46
C ASP A 71 14.21 13.66 12.15
N LEU A 72 14.46 13.50 13.45
CA LEU A 72 14.02 12.37 14.24
C LEU A 72 12.49 12.35 14.38
N GLU A 73 11.88 13.49 14.62
CA GLU A 73 10.43 13.62 14.71
C GLU A 73 9.76 13.37 13.34
N ARG A 74 10.33 13.91 12.27
CA ARG A 74 9.83 13.73 10.90
C ARG A 74 9.87 12.28 10.41
N GLN A 75 10.82 11.49 10.92
CA GLN A 75 11.01 10.10 10.50
C GLN A 75 10.31 9.09 11.42
N LYS A 76 9.57 9.53 12.41
CA LYS A 76 8.81 8.65 13.28
C LYS A 76 7.72 7.90 12.49
N PRO A 77 7.70 6.55 12.58
CA PRO A 77 6.58 5.80 12.04
C PRO A 77 5.32 6.02 12.88
N VAL A 78 4.17 6.07 12.22
CA VAL A 78 2.87 6.14 12.88
C VAL A 78 2.51 4.77 13.48
N GLU A 79 1.99 4.77 14.68
CA GLU A 79 1.53 3.54 15.32
C GLU A 79 0.22 3.05 14.69
N LEU A 80 0.10 1.73 14.54
CA LEU A 80 -1.14 1.11 14.09
C LEU A 80 -2.03 0.76 15.26
N ILE A 81 -3.28 1.23 15.25
CA ILE A 81 -4.35 0.75 16.14
C ILE A 81 -4.60 -0.73 15.81
N GLY A 82 -4.67 -1.06 14.54
CA GLY A 82 -4.84 -2.44 14.10
C GLY A 82 -4.88 -2.59 12.58
N ALA A 83 -4.75 -3.84 12.15
CA ALA A 83 -4.92 -4.20 10.75
C ALA A 83 -5.60 -5.57 10.63
N LEU A 84 -6.43 -5.72 9.61
CA LEU A 84 -7.11 -6.97 9.25
C LEU A 84 -6.87 -7.27 7.77
N LYS A 85 -6.54 -8.53 7.48
CA LYS A 85 -6.41 -9.00 6.10
C LYS A 85 -7.07 -10.37 5.97
N THR A 86 -7.78 -10.56 4.87
CA THR A 86 -8.28 -11.86 4.47
C THR A 86 -8.08 -12.07 2.97
N VAL A 87 -7.63 -13.25 2.61
CA VAL A 87 -7.48 -13.69 1.22
C VAL A 87 -8.10 -15.07 1.07
N GLY A 88 -8.64 -15.35 -0.09
CA GLY A 88 -9.25 -16.66 -0.33
C GLY A 88 -9.60 -16.88 -1.80
N SER A 89 -10.12 -18.11 -2.08
CA SER A 89 -10.59 -18.48 -3.41
C SER A 89 -11.85 -19.32 -3.32
N ILE A 90 -12.81 -19.06 -4.21
CA ILE A 90 -14.06 -19.80 -4.33
C ILE A 90 -14.42 -19.91 -5.81
N GLY A 91 -14.48 -21.13 -6.36
CA GLY A 91 -15.05 -21.40 -7.68
C GLY A 91 -14.44 -20.61 -8.84
N GLY A 92 -13.11 -20.42 -8.87
CA GLY A 92 -12.41 -19.64 -9.89
C GLY A 92 -12.31 -18.15 -9.58
N PHE A 93 -12.91 -17.69 -8.48
CA PHE A 93 -12.68 -16.34 -7.96
C PHE A 93 -11.63 -16.36 -6.86
N ARG A 94 -10.68 -15.44 -6.92
CA ARG A 94 -9.78 -15.10 -5.82
C ARG A 94 -10.17 -13.73 -5.29
N TYR A 95 -10.11 -13.56 -3.98
CA TYR A 95 -10.43 -12.30 -3.35
C TYR A 95 -9.43 -11.94 -2.27
N GLY A 96 -9.26 -10.66 -2.05
CA GLY A 96 -8.48 -10.11 -0.96
C GLY A 96 -9.16 -8.87 -0.39
N LEU A 97 -9.19 -8.78 0.94
CA LEU A 97 -9.60 -7.59 1.67
C LEU A 97 -8.50 -7.25 2.67
N LEU A 98 -8.17 -5.97 2.76
CA LEU A 98 -7.22 -5.43 3.73
C LEU A 98 -7.80 -4.15 4.29
N GLY A 99 -7.77 -4.01 5.61
CA GLY A 99 -8.09 -2.79 6.33
C GLY A 99 -7.01 -2.52 7.37
N ALA A 100 -6.68 -1.26 7.59
CA ALA A 100 -5.77 -0.84 8.63
C ALA A 100 -6.17 0.54 9.15
N SER A 101 -5.92 0.80 10.42
CA SER A 101 -6.16 2.08 11.07
C SER A 101 -4.92 2.49 11.84
N GLU A 102 -4.48 3.72 11.63
CA GLU A 102 -3.39 4.36 12.34
C GLU A 102 -3.89 5.16 13.52
N ASP A 103 -3.08 5.25 14.56
CA ASP A 103 -3.31 6.17 15.68
C ASP A 103 -2.88 7.59 15.28
N ASP A 104 -3.28 8.58 16.07
CA ASP A 104 -2.84 9.95 15.87
C ASP A 104 -1.32 10.05 16.07
N ALA A 105 -0.64 10.72 15.15
CA ALA A 105 0.79 10.98 15.25
C ALA A 105 1.05 12.20 16.13
N VAL A 106 2.03 12.10 17.04
CA VAL A 106 2.43 13.21 17.93
C VAL A 106 3.86 13.61 17.61
N TYR A 107 4.03 14.88 17.30
CA TYR A 107 5.29 15.54 17.00
C TYR A 107 5.62 16.51 18.11
N GLU A 108 6.89 16.68 18.44
CA GLU A 108 7.36 17.64 19.43
C GLU A 108 8.35 18.61 18.83
N ALA A 109 8.06 19.91 18.99
CA ALA A 109 8.97 21.00 18.63
C ALA A 109 9.00 22.03 19.77
N GLU A 110 10.19 22.42 20.22
CA GLU A 110 10.41 23.42 21.27
C GLU A 110 9.64 23.17 22.57
N GLY A 111 9.40 21.90 22.91
CA GLY A 111 8.62 21.48 24.08
C GLY A 111 7.11 21.59 23.93
N VAL A 112 6.61 21.93 22.74
CA VAL A 112 5.19 21.92 22.38
C VAL A 112 4.85 20.67 21.60
N ARG A 113 3.69 20.08 21.89
CA ARG A 113 3.19 18.90 21.17
C ARG A 113 2.17 19.29 20.13
N TYR A 114 2.37 18.77 18.94
CA TYR A 114 1.48 18.91 17.80
C TYR A 114 0.96 17.51 17.44
N SER A 115 -0.34 17.36 17.24
CA SER A 115 -0.95 16.09 16.83
C SER A 115 -1.48 16.19 15.42
N GLN A 116 -1.32 15.09 14.68
CA GLN A 116 -1.89 14.89 13.36
C GLN A 116 -2.77 13.65 13.40
N PHE A 117 -3.94 13.74 12.81
CA PHE A 117 -4.88 12.62 12.77
C PHE A 117 -4.28 11.40 12.05
N GLY A 118 -4.60 10.22 12.56
CA GLY A 118 -4.27 8.95 11.91
C GLY A 118 -5.03 8.75 10.61
N THR A 119 -4.62 7.75 9.87
CA THR A 119 -5.15 7.40 8.54
C THR A 119 -5.81 6.03 8.56
N ASP A 120 -6.98 5.91 7.92
CA ASP A 120 -7.65 4.64 7.69
C ASP A 120 -7.41 4.17 6.24
N TYR A 121 -7.08 2.89 6.10
CA TYR A 121 -6.83 2.25 4.81
C TYR A 121 -7.81 1.12 4.57
N GLY A 122 -8.34 1.05 3.35
CA GLY A 122 -9.18 -0.02 2.89
C GLY A 122 -8.79 -0.47 1.49
N VAL A 123 -8.60 -1.78 1.28
CA VAL A 123 -8.29 -2.35 -0.03
C VAL A 123 -9.17 -3.55 -0.28
N ALA A 124 -9.74 -3.62 -1.47
CA ALA A 124 -10.51 -4.76 -1.94
C ALA A 124 -10.00 -5.22 -3.31
N ARG A 125 -9.76 -6.50 -3.47
CA ARG A 125 -9.36 -7.15 -4.70
C ARG A 125 -10.32 -8.29 -5.03
N LEU A 126 -10.75 -8.36 -6.29
CA LEU A 126 -11.47 -9.49 -6.84
C LEU A 126 -10.82 -9.87 -8.17
N LEU A 127 -10.51 -11.16 -8.33
CA LEU A 127 -9.88 -11.71 -9.53
C LEU A 127 -10.67 -12.96 -9.95
N TYR A 128 -11.12 -12.99 -11.19
CA TYR A 128 -11.69 -14.18 -11.82
C TYR A 128 -10.65 -14.84 -12.71
N GLU A 129 -10.39 -16.11 -12.47
CA GLU A 129 -9.40 -16.91 -13.22
C GLU A 129 -10.07 -18.08 -13.89
N ASN A 130 -9.77 -18.27 -15.17
CA ASN A 130 -10.27 -19.39 -15.96
C ASN A 130 -9.14 -20.01 -16.79
N LYS A 131 -9.09 -21.35 -16.79
CA LYS A 131 -8.22 -22.11 -17.68
C LYS A 131 -9.07 -22.72 -18.77
N GLY A 132 -8.81 -22.32 -20.02
CA GLY A 132 -9.44 -22.92 -21.19
C GLY A 132 -9.07 -24.41 -21.37
N LYS A 133 -9.89 -25.13 -22.12
CA LYS A 133 -9.63 -26.55 -22.42
C LYS A 133 -8.34 -26.79 -23.21
N THR A 134 -7.89 -25.78 -23.94
CA THR A 134 -6.65 -25.75 -24.72
C THR A 134 -5.42 -25.43 -23.89
N GLY A 135 -5.59 -25.13 -22.59
CA GLY A 135 -4.51 -24.75 -21.69
C GLY A 135 -4.28 -23.23 -21.60
N ASP A 136 -5.06 -22.44 -22.33
CA ASP A 136 -5.02 -20.98 -22.24
C ASP A 136 -5.47 -20.52 -20.84
N TYR A 137 -4.83 -19.48 -20.33
CA TYR A 137 -5.19 -18.85 -19.06
C TYR A 137 -5.74 -17.45 -19.29
N GLN A 138 -6.85 -17.16 -18.66
CA GLN A 138 -7.48 -15.85 -18.66
C GLN A 138 -7.77 -15.40 -17.24
N ALA A 139 -7.47 -14.16 -16.93
CA ALA A 139 -7.85 -13.55 -15.67
C ALA A 139 -8.38 -12.13 -15.87
N LEU A 140 -9.46 -11.81 -15.17
CA LEU A 140 -10.04 -10.48 -15.10
C LEU A 140 -10.07 -10.04 -13.64
N GLY A 141 -9.44 -8.91 -13.34
CA GLY A 141 -9.30 -8.41 -12.00
C GLY A 141 -9.87 -7.01 -11.80
N PHE A 142 -10.30 -6.74 -10.58
CA PHE A 142 -10.68 -5.43 -10.09
C PHE A 142 -9.99 -5.16 -8.76
N LEU A 143 -9.34 -4.01 -8.62
CA LEU A 143 -8.73 -3.53 -7.37
C LEU A 143 -9.34 -2.18 -6.99
N SER A 144 -9.66 -2.01 -5.73
CA SER A 144 -10.08 -0.75 -5.13
C SER A 144 -9.25 -0.48 -3.88
N ALA A 145 -8.63 0.68 -3.81
CA ALA A 145 -7.90 1.17 -2.65
C ALA A 145 -8.49 2.51 -2.23
N VAL A 146 -8.74 2.66 -0.93
CA VAL A 146 -9.30 3.87 -0.33
C VAL A 146 -8.46 4.24 0.88
N THR A 147 -8.12 5.51 0.99
CA THR A 147 -7.45 6.08 2.15
C THR A 147 -8.31 7.21 2.69
N ARG A 148 -8.57 7.20 3.97
CA ARG A 148 -9.33 8.25 4.67
C ARG A 148 -8.45 8.94 5.69
N HIS A 149 -8.35 10.23 5.56
CA HIS A 149 -7.64 11.10 6.49
C HIS A 149 -8.49 12.35 6.73
N ALA A 150 -8.40 12.95 7.91
CA ALA A 150 -9.22 14.10 8.28
C ALA A 150 -9.15 15.27 7.31
N GLU A 151 -8.01 15.45 6.65
CA GLU A 151 -7.79 16.56 5.69
C GLU A 151 -8.09 16.16 4.25
N GLN A 152 -7.91 14.89 3.87
CA GLN A 152 -8.03 14.47 2.49
C GLN A 152 -8.33 12.97 2.35
N ASP A 153 -9.44 12.65 1.73
CA ASP A 153 -9.74 11.29 1.30
C ASP A 153 -9.15 11.04 -0.09
N THR A 154 -8.55 9.87 -0.28
CA THR A 154 -8.08 9.43 -1.60
C THR A 154 -8.64 8.06 -1.95
N GLN A 155 -8.85 7.83 -3.25
CA GLN A 155 -9.29 6.54 -3.74
C GLN A 155 -8.69 6.25 -5.11
N ALA A 156 -8.34 4.99 -5.35
CA ALA A 156 -7.84 4.50 -6.61
C ALA A 156 -8.55 3.19 -6.97
N HIS A 157 -8.96 3.07 -8.21
CA HIS A 157 -9.63 1.87 -8.72
C HIS A 157 -8.94 1.43 -10.01
N GLY A 158 -8.77 0.12 -10.17
CA GLY A 158 -8.13 -0.44 -11.36
C GLY A 158 -8.83 -1.72 -11.82
N VAL A 159 -8.80 -1.94 -13.12
CA VAL A 159 -9.21 -3.19 -13.77
C VAL A 159 -8.01 -3.71 -14.55
N ASP A 160 -7.74 -4.99 -14.44
CA ASP A 160 -6.68 -5.67 -15.16
C ASP A 160 -7.21 -6.92 -15.84
N TYR A 161 -6.65 -7.19 -17.01
CA TYR A 161 -6.93 -8.40 -17.78
C TYR A 161 -5.62 -9.06 -18.19
N HIS A 162 -5.53 -10.36 -17.95
CA HIS A 162 -4.39 -11.19 -18.32
C HIS A 162 -4.83 -12.31 -19.23
N TYR A 163 -4.09 -12.52 -20.31
CA TYR A 163 -4.28 -13.61 -21.22
C TYR A 163 -2.93 -14.27 -21.52
N LEU A 164 -2.85 -15.57 -21.33
CA LEU A 164 -1.68 -16.38 -21.65
C LEU A 164 -2.10 -17.53 -22.55
N THR A 165 -1.45 -17.68 -23.70
CA THR A 165 -1.67 -18.84 -24.56
C THR A 165 -1.06 -20.10 -23.95
N ALA A 166 -1.55 -21.28 -24.35
CA ALA A 166 -1.01 -22.57 -23.88
C ALA A 166 0.48 -22.75 -24.22
N GLN A 167 0.99 -22.03 -25.20
CA GLN A 167 2.40 -22.08 -25.64
C GLN A 167 3.28 -21.04 -24.94
N GLY A 168 2.69 -20.22 -24.06
CA GLY A 168 3.41 -19.13 -23.36
C GLY A 168 3.80 -17.94 -24.26
N GLU A 169 3.26 -17.89 -25.46
CA GLU A 169 3.41 -16.73 -26.37
C GLU A 169 2.34 -15.67 -26.05
N TRP A 170 2.75 -14.42 -26.11
CA TRP A 170 1.93 -13.23 -25.83
C TRP A 170 1.20 -12.77 -27.09
#